data_30b5d962c9dd2b30467c5b9d09b6dc19
#
_entry.id   30b5d962c9dd2b30467c5b9d09b6dc19
#
_cell.length_a   1.000
_cell.length_b   1.000
_cell.length_c   1.000
_cell.angle_alpha   90.00
_cell.angle_beta   90.00
_cell.angle_gamma   90.00
#
_symmetry.space_group_name_H-M   'P 1'
#
loop_
_entity.id
_entity.type
_entity.pdbx_description
1 polymer ?
#
loop_
_entity_poly.entity_id
_entity_poly.type
_entity_poly.pdbx_seq_one_letter_code
_entity_poly.pdbx_strand_id
1 'polypeptide(L)'
;MIASQLIDIHNKRPSTGEIIVTLFELCNLSCLFCNQDHSSIEGIDTIVDKIDQIKKVIATLREKGKKDFSIHLMGGELFSDELDDKVFEDYKTLIHLIKDHCYQENIPVSISVVTNLVWQKKNRIKQFLESTGVDIMSSYDPAGRFNPQSLEIFKQNVVEFKDYISTVNVVITKPTIDKFLKNQIPFFDYLYNNFEIYFDQYGPEKNQKFLMATDVEVRDFMKHLVDRWPNVMPVRDYFSKTKSQMTCMDTHTVMPTGKWGGCGQFEHLDKVIPIKLVTEQSWLDGYNCLECEHFNRCSLGCFMSNHVRDMRTQKECWLKEVYDYIDNKTTQ
;
A
#
# COMPACT_ATOMS: atom_id res chain seq x y z
N MET A 1 -2.60 -19.29 25.33
CA MET A 1 -2.97 -17.88 25.54
C MET A 1 -2.66 -17.01 24.32
N ILE A 2 -1.44 -17.06 23.79
CA ILE A 2 -0.99 -16.23 22.64
C ILE A 2 -1.86 -16.45 21.39
N ALA A 3 -2.13 -17.68 21.01
CA ALA A 3 -2.94 -18.02 19.85
C ALA A 3 -4.39 -17.54 19.94
N SER A 4 -5.00 -17.54 21.12
CA SER A 4 -6.36 -17.05 21.33
C SER A 4 -6.46 -15.54 21.24
N GLN A 5 -5.45 -14.80 21.71
CA GLN A 5 -5.43 -13.32 21.60
C GLN A 5 -5.19 -12.87 20.15
N LEU A 6 -4.35 -13.56 19.40
CA LEU A 6 -4.19 -13.32 17.95
C LEU A 6 -5.49 -13.64 17.18
N ILE A 7 -6.20 -14.71 17.56
CA ILE A 7 -7.53 -15.05 17.01
C ILE A 7 -8.55 -13.96 17.31
N ASP A 8 -8.53 -13.37 18.50
CA ASP A 8 -9.43 -12.25 18.86
C ASP A 8 -9.11 -10.96 18.09
N ILE A 9 -7.84 -10.72 17.77
CA ILE A 9 -7.44 -9.64 16.85
C ILE A 9 -7.98 -9.95 15.45
N HIS A 10 -7.91 -11.21 15.00
CA HIS A 10 -8.45 -11.67 13.73
C HIS A 10 -9.97 -11.52 13.62
N ASN A 11 -10.71 -11.86 14.65
CA ASN A 11 -12.17 -11.86 14.64
C ASN A 11 -12.80 -10.44 14.60
N LYS A 12 -12.01 -9.37 14.78
CA LYS A 12 -12.47 -7.98 14.75
C LYS A 12 -12.08 -7.23 13.45
N ARG A 13 -11.72 -7.95 12.39
CA ARG A 13 -11.29 -7.38 11.11
C ARG A 13 -12.45 -6.79 10.32
N PRO A 14 -12.16 -5.82 9.41
CA PRO A 14 -13.18 -5.37 8.47
C PRO A 14 -13.76 -6.53 7.69
N SER A 15 -15.00 -6.33 7.26
CA SER A 15 -15.63 -7.22 6.30
C SER A 15 -14.92 -7.20 4.94
N THR A 16 -14.13 -6.18 4.67
CA THR A 16 -13.46 -5.94 3.38
C THR A 16 -12.22 -6.81 3.21
N GLY A 17 -12.14 -7.51 2.10
CA GLY A 17 -10.94 -8.17 1.62
C GLY A 17 -10.18 -7.27 0.64
N GLU A 18 -8.86 -7.24 0.72
CA GLU A 18 -8.01 -6.44 -0.17
C GLU A 18 -7.28 -7.37 -1.14
N ILE A 19 -7.35 -7.05 -2.43
CA ILE A 19 -6.71 -7.83 -3.51
C ILE A 19 -5.84 -6.91 -4.34
N ILE A 20 -4.55 -7.14 -4.35
CA ILE A 20 -3.59 -6.45 -5.21
C ILE A 20 -3.35 -7.33 -6.43
N VAL A 21 -3.52 -6.80 -7.63
CA VAL A 21 -3.31 -7.51 -8.88
C VAL A 21 -2.19 -6.83 -9.65
N THR A 22 -1.00 -7.43 -9.66
CA THR A 22 0.12 -6.96 -10.46
C THR A 22 -0.01 -7.54 -11.87
N LEU A 23 -0.29 -6.68 -12.85
CA LEU A 23 -0.54 -7.08 -14.23
C LEU A 23 0.75 -7.36 -15.00
N PHE A 24 1.76 -6.50 -14.84
CA PHE A 24 3.13 -6.58 -15.38
C PHE A 24 4.01 -5.59 -14.62
N GLU A 25 5.32 -5.52 -14.95
CA GLU A 25 6.26 -4.66 -14.22
C GLU A 25 6.89 -3.55 -15.08
N LEU A 26 6.59 -3.49 -16.40
CA LEU A 26 7.08 -2.42 -17.29
C LEU A 26 6.68 -1.04 -16.78
N CYS A 27 7.66 -0.13 -16.59
CA CYS A 27 7.44 1.19 -16.02
C CYS A 27 8.28 2.25 -16.72
N ASN A 28 7.71 3.45 -16.89
CA ASN A 28 8.40 4.63 -17.42
C ASN A 28 9.22 5.39 -16.36
N LEU A 29 9.21 4.97 -15.09
CA LEU A 29 10.03 5.48 -14.01
C LEU A 29 10.95 4.39 -13.45
N SER A 30 12.04 4.81 -12.80
CA SER A 30 13.01 3.94 -12.11
C SER A 30 13.16 4.38 -10.65
N CYS A 31 12.08 4.24 -9.88
CA CYS A 31 12.07 4.66 -8.48
C CYS A 31 13.08 3.87 -7.65
N LEU A 32 13.90 4.56 -6.85
CA LEU A 32 14.99 3.93 -6.09
C LEU A 32 14.52 2.87 -5.08
N PHE A 33 13.29 2.97 -4.60
CA PHE A 33 12.69 2.08 -3.60
C PHE A 33 11.81 0.99 -4.22
N CYS A 34 11.63 1.00 -5.54
CA CYS A 34 10.80 0.02 -6.24
C CYS A 34 11.58 -1.29 -6.43
N ASN A 35 10.91 -2.39 -6.20
CA ASN A 35 11.45 -3.74 -6.32
C ASN A 35 11.11 -4.42 -7.65
N GLN A 36 10.27 -3.79 -8.47
CA GLN A 36 9.86 -4.32 -9.76
C GLN A 36 10.97 -4.26 -10.81
N ASP A 37 10.93 -5.19 -11.76
CA ASP A 37 11.73 -5.13 -12.99
C ASP A 37 11.05 -4.22 -14.01
N HIS A 38 11.47 -2.96 -14.04
CA HIS A 38 10.86 -1.91 -14.85
C HIS A 38 10.92 -2.17 -16.37
N SER A 39 11.61 -3.21 -16.82
CA SER A 39 11.69 -3.65 -18.21
C SER A 39 10.84 -4.88 -18.51
N SER A 40 10.30 -5.55 -17.50
CA SER A 40 9.57 -6.79 -17.68
C SER A 40 8.16 -6.55 -18.22
N ILE A 41 7.88 -7.23 -19.34
CA ILE A 41 6.55 -7.28 -19.97
C ILE A 41 5.79 -8.56 -19.59
N GLU A 42 6.34 -9.38 -18.69
CA GLU A 42 5.67 -10.60 -18.24
C GLU A 42 4.27 -10.29 -17.70
N GLY A 43 3.29 -11.01 -18.17
CA GLY A 43 1.88 -10.85 -17.81
C GLY A 43 1.07 -9.92 -18.73
N ILE A 44 1.70 -9.15 -19.62
CA ILE A 44 0.99 -8.19 -20.48
C ILE A 44 0.01 -8.87 -21.45
N ASP A 45 0.38 -10.04 -21.97
CA ASP A 45 -0.47 -10.81 -22.90
C ASP A 45 -1.52 -11.68 -22.18
N THR A 46 -1.48 -11.74 -20.84
CA THR A 46 -2.36 -12.56 -19.99
C THR A 46 -3.15 -11.73 -18.99
N ILE A 47 -3.37 -10.46 -19.28
CA ILE A 47 -4.11 -9.53 -18.39
C ILE A 47 -5.50 -10.07 -18.10
N VAL A 48 -6.24 -10.46 -19.13
CA VAL A 48 -7.61 -10.96 -18.99
C VAL A 48 -7.67 -12.29 -18.23
N ASP A 49 -6.66 -13.14 -18.35
CA ASP A 49 -6.59 -14.45 -17.69
C ASP A 49 -6.46 -14.34 -16.16
N LYS A 50 -6.08 -13.15 -15.63
CA LYS A 50 -6.04 -12.89 -14.19
C LYS A 50 -7.41 -13.05 -13.51
N ILE A 51 -8.50 -13.00 -14.29
CA ILE A 51 -9.85 -13.15 -13.75
C ILE A 51 -10.03 -14.45 -12.95
N ASP A 52 -9.42 -15.55 -13.41
CA ASP A 52 -9.57 -16.84 -12.74
C ASP A 52 -8.84 -16.87 -11.38
N GLN A 53 -7.68 -16.22 -11.29
CA GLN A 53 -6.96 -16.08 -10.03
C GLN A 53 -7.71 -15.14 -9.07
N ILE A 54 -8.23 -14.03 -9.56
CA ILE A 54 -9.01 -13.08 -8.76
C ILE A 54 -10.24 -13.77 -8.16
N LYS A 55 -10.97 -14.55 -8.96
CA LYS A 55 -12.12 -15.33 -8.48
C LYS A 55 -11.75 -16.32 -7.36
N LYS A 56 -10.61 -17.01 -7.51
CA LYS A 56 -10.10 -17.94 -6.47
C LYS A 56 -9.74 -17.19 -5.18
N VAL A 57 -9.10 -16.02 -5.29
CA VAL A 57 -8.77 -15.19 -4.13
C VAL A 57 -10.03 -14.69 -3.44
N ILE A 58 -11.03 -14.19 -4.19
CA ILE A 58 -12.33 -13.78 -3.65
C ILE A 58 -12.97 -14.93 -2.89
N ALA A 59 -13.05 -16.13 -3.49
CA ALA A 59 -13.63 -17.31 -2.84
C ALA A 59 -12.91 -17.65 -1.53
N THR A 60 -11.57 -17.66 -1.54
CA THR A 60 -10.74 -17.92 -0.36
C THR A 60 -10.96 -16.90 0.76
N LEU A 61 -11.09 -15.63 0.40
CA LEU A 61 -11.33 -14.56 1.39
C LEU A 61 -12.76 -14.60 1.93
N ARG A 62 -13.75 -14.99 1.10
CA ARG A 62 -15.14 -15.22 1.55
C ARG A 62 -15.23 -16.34 2.59
N GLU A 63 -14.47 -17.43 2.40
CA GLU A 63 -14.38 -18.51 3.40
C GLU A 63 -13.82 -18.02 4.74
N LYS A 64 -12.99 -16.95 4.70
CA LYS A 64 -12.48 -16.25 5.90
C LYS A 64 -13.45 -15.17 6.44
N GLY A 65 -14.66 -15.09 5.89
CA GLY A 65 -15.72 -14.19 6.37
C GLY A 65 -15.73 -12.79 5.74
N LYS A 66 -14.94 -12.55 4.65
CA LYS A 66 -14.97 -11.28 3.93
C LYS A 66 -16.26 -11.15 3.12
N LYS A 67 -16.86 -9.96 3.13
CA LYS A 67 -18.17 -9.71 2.52
C LYS A 67 -18.11 -8.74 1.35
N ASP A 68 -17.14 -7.87 1.31
CA ASP A 68 -16.88 -6.87 0.27
C ASP A 68 -15.39 -6.83 -0.07
N PHE A 69 -15.03 -6.28 -1.24
CA PHE A 69 -13.66 -6.32 -1.73
C PHE A 69 -13.20 -4.99 -2.30
N SER A 70 -11.94 -4.64 -2.01
CA SER A 70 -11.18 -3.61 -2.70
C SER A 70 -10.13 -4.29 -3.57
N ILE A 71 -10.17 -4.03 -4.88
CA ILE A 71 -9.26 -4.62 -5.86
C ILE A 71 -8.40 -3.52 -6.46
N HIS A 72 -7.09 -3.63 -6.29
CA HIS A 72 -6.12 -2.65 -6.76
C HIS A 72 -5.34 -3.23 -7.93
N LEU A 73 -5.64 -2.76 -9.15
CA LEU A 73 -4.87 -3.11 -10.34
C LEU A 73 -3.60 -2.27 -10.33
N MET A 74 -2.47 -2.93 -10.31
CA MET A 74 -1.15 -2.29 -10.33
C MET A 74 -0.21 -3.00 -11.29
N GLY A 75 0.96 -2.43 -11.46
CA GLY A 75 2.00 -2.96 -12.31
C GLY A 75 3.25 -2.10 -12.18
N GLY A 76 4.02 -1.99 -13.26
CA GLY A 76 4.95 -0.90 -13.43
C GLY A 76 4.19 0.42 -13.59
N GLU A 77 3.86 0.81 -14.83
CA GLU A 77 2.95 1.95 -15.07
C GLU A 77 1.85 1.54 -16.04
N LEU A 78 0.62 1.43 -15.53
CA LEU A 78 -0.53 0.95 -16.29
C LEU A 78 -1.01 1.95 -17.35
N PHE A 79 -0.69 3.22 -17.20
CA PHE A 79 -1.05 4.29 -18.14
C PHE A 79 0.13 4.81 -18.95
N SER A 80 1.24 4.03 -19.03
CA SER A 80 2.38 4.41 -19.85
C SER A 80 1.98 4.77 -21.29
N ASP A 81 2.56 5.84 -21.82
CA ASP A 81 2.34 6.28 -23.19
C ASP A 81 2.85 5.28 -24.24
N GLU A 82 3.70 4.33 -23.84
CA GLU A 82 4.28 3.29 -24.70
C GLU A 82 3.32 2.12 -24.93
N LEU A 83 2.32 1.94 -24.06
CA LEU A 83 1.34 0.87 -24.19
C LEU A 83 0.38 1.14 -25.34
N ASP A 84 0.03 0.08 -26.05
CA ASP A 84 -0.91 0.13 -27.16
C ASP A 84 -2.38 0.13 -26.68
N ASP A 85 -3.30 0.35 -27.64
CA ASP A 85 -4.72 0.40 -27.32
C ASP A 85 -5.29 -0.97 -26.96
N LYS A 86 -4.67 -2.07 -27.43
CA LYS A 86 -5.07 -3.43 -27.07
C LYS A 86 -4.94 -3.67 -25.57
N VAL A 87 -3.84 -3.24 -24.96
CA VAL A 87 -3.61 -3.37 -23.51
C VAL A 87 -4.70 -2.65 -22.73
N PHE A 88 -5.13 -1.46 -23.17
CA PHE A 88 -6.24 -0.73 -22.54
C PHE A 88 -7.59 -1.44 -22.69
N GLU A 89 -7.85 -2.10 -23.83
CA GLU A 89 -9.05 -2.91 -23.99
C GLU A 89 -9.00 -4.18 -23.12
N ASP A 90 -7.83 -4.78 -22.95
CA ASP A 90 -7.64 -5.91 -22.03
C ASP A 90 -7.90 -5.49 -20.57
N TYR A 91 -7.47 -4.28 -20.14
CA TYR A 91 -7.84 -3.73 -18.80
C TYR A 91 -9.34 -3.56 -18.64
N LYS A 92 -10.03 -2.95 -19.64
CA LYS A 92 -11.49 -2.77 -19.59
C LYS A 92 -12.20 -4.10 -19.49
N THR A 93 -11.75 -5.07 -20.28
CA THR A 93 -12.31 -6.43 -20.29
C THR A 93 -12.15 -7.07 -18.91
N LEU A 94 -10.95 -7.03 -18.33
CA LEU A 94 -10.72 -7.57 -16.98
C LEU A 94 -11.60 -6.89 -15.93
N ILE A 95 -11.69 -5.56 -15.94
CA ILE A 95 -12.51 -4.79 -14.99
C ILE A 95 -13.99 -5.18 -15.11
N HIS A 96 -14.52 -5.31 -16.34
CA HIS A 96 -15.91 -5.73 -16.56
C HIS A 96 -16.12 -7.15 -16.06
N LEU A 97 -15.23 -8.10 -16.35
CA LEU A 97 -15.31 -9.47 -15.86
C LEU A 97 -15.32 -9.55 -14.32
N ILE A 98 -14.52 -8.72 -13.66
CA ILE A 98 -14.51 -8.63 -12.19
C ILE A 98 -15.87 -8.11 -11.70
N LYS A 99 -16.35 -7.00 -12.26
CA LYS A 99 -17.64 -6.40 -11.88
C LYS A 99 -18.81 -7.36 -12.12
N ASP A 100 -18.85 -8.03 -13.26
CA ASP A 100 -19.89 -9.00 -13.61
C ASP A 100 -19.89 -10.19 -12.64
N HIS A 101 -18.71 -10.74 -12.33
CA HIS A 101 -18.60 -11.81 -11.34
C HIS A 101 -19.09 -11.37 -9.97
N CYS A 102 -18.64 -10.23 -9.49
CA CYS A 102 -19.07 -9.72 -8.18
C CYS A 102 -20.57 -9.39 -8.16
N TYR A 103 -21.11 -8.85 -9.24
CA TYR A 103 -22.55 -8.58 -9.36
C TYR A 103 -23.37 -9.88 -9.29
N GLN A 104 -22.97 -10.92 -10.03
CA GLN A 104 -23.65 -12.23 -10.04
C GLN A 104 -23.63 -12.90 -8.66
N GLU A 105 -22.55 -12.71 -7.91
CA GLU A 105 -22.36 -13.26 -6.57
C GLU A 105 -22.92 -12.36 -5.45
N ASN A 106 -23.52 -11.22 -5.78
CA ASN A 106 -23.96 -10.17 -4.84
C ASN A 106 -22.86 -9.68 -3.90
N ILE A 107 -21.66 -9.46 -4.44
CA ILE A 107 -20.48 -9.00 -3.71
C ILE A 107 -20.24 -7.52 -4.01
N PRO A 108 -20.26 -6.62 -3.02
CA PRO A 108 -19.81 -5.25 -3.20
C PRO A 108 -18.31 -5.23 -3.55
N VAL A 109 -17.95 -4.49 -4.59
CA VAL A 109 -16.56 -4.36 -5.03
C VAL A 109 -16.24 -2.92 -5.40
N SER A 110 -15.08 -2.43 -4.94
CA SER A 110 -14.41 -1.24 -5.45
C SER A 110 -13.18 -1.67 -6.23
N ILE A 111 -12.91 -0.99 -7.34
CA ILE A 111 -11.73 -1.25 -8.17
C ILE A 111 -10.98 0.06 -8.36
N SER A 112 -9.69 0.05 -8.11
CA SER A 112 -8.80 1.17 -8.38
C SER A 112 -7.61 0.76 -9.25
N VAL A 113 -7.02 1.75 -9.92
CA VAL A 113 -5.81 1.60 -10.71
C VAL A 113 -4.69 2.39 -10.05
N VAL A 114 -3.55 1.72 -9.79
CA VAL A 114 -2.36 2.37 -9.24
C VAL A 114 -1.51 2.90 -10.39
N THR A 115 -1.22 4.20 -10.39
CA THR A 115 -0.43 4.87 -11.44
C THR A 115 0.50 5.92 -10.84
N ASN A 116 1.64 6.15 -11.50
CA ASN A 116 2.59 7.19 -11.09
C ASN A 116 2.19 8.60 -11.56
N LEU A 117 1.12 8.74 -12.36
CA LEU A 117 0.62 9.98 -12.95
C LEU A 117 1.65 10.72 -13.85
N VAL A 118 2.64 10.01 -14.42
CA VAL A 118 3.65 10.57 -15.32
C VAL A 118 3.42 10.05 -16.75
N TRP A 119 2.40 10.57 -17.42
CA TRP A 119 1.99 10.23 -18.77
C TRP A 119 1.35 11.44 -19.47
N GLN A 120 1.24 11.41 -20.82
CA GLN A 120 0.80 12.52 -21.63
C GLN A 120 -0.48 12.24 -22.44
N LYS A 121 -0.83 10.98 -22.70
CA LYS A 121 -2.03 10.60 -23.47
C LYS A 121 -3.33 10.74 -22.66
N LYS A 122 -3.59 11.96 -22.15
CA LYS A 122 -4.65 12.29 -21.21
C LYS A 122 -6.05 11.92 -21.67
N ASN A 123 -6.37 12.17 -22.93
CA ASN A 123 -7.71 11.86 -23.48
C ASN A 123 -8.02 10.36 -23.43
N ARG A 124 -7.04 9.50 -23.75
CA ARG A 124 -7.18 8.05 -23.68
C ARG A 124 -7.49 7.59 -22.26
N ILE A 125 -6.77 8.15 -21.29
CA ILE A 125 -6.93 7.79 -19.88
C ILE A 125 -8.27 8.29 -19.35
N LYS A 126 -8.67 9.51 -19.70
CA LYS A 126 -9.99 10.04 -19.33
C LYS A 126 -11.12 9.17 -19.85
N GLN A 127 -11.08 8.79 -21.13
CA GLN A 127 -12.06 7.87 -21.72
C GLN A 127 -12.08 6.51 -21.03
N PHE A 128 -10.91 5.99 -20.65
CA PHE A 128 -10.82 4.75 -19.89
C PHE A 128 -11.48 4.86 -18.52
N LEU A 129 -11.19 5.89 -17.74
CA LEU A 129 -11.78 6.14 -16.42
C LEU A 129 -13.30 6.32 -16.50
N GLU A 130 -13.78 7.12 -17.46
CA GLU A 130 -15.21 7.34 -17.70
C GLU A 130 -15.95 6.06 -18.10
N SER A 131 -15.32 5.20 -18.91
CA SER A 131 -15.93 3.95 -19.37
C SER A 131 -15.90 2.84 -18.32
N THR A 132 -14.92 2.84 -17.43
CA THR A 132 -14.76 1.78 -16.43
C THR A 132 -15.25 2.19 -15.05
N GLY A 133 -15.32 3.48 -14.73
CA GLY A 133 -15.72 3.98 -13.41
C GLY A 133 -14.82 3.46 -12.29
N VAL A 134 -13.51 3.36 -12.54
CA VAL A 134 -12.50 3.02 -11.53
C VAL A 134 -11.84 4.28 -10.99
N ASP A 135 -11.35 4.20 -9.75
CA ASP A 135 -10.61 5.26 -9.12
C ASP A 135 -9.10 5.14 -9.38
N ILE A 136 -8.39 6.25 -9.27
CA ILE A 136 -6.93 6.29 -9.29
C ILE A 136 -6.40 6.29 -7.87
N MET A 137 -5.41 5.42 -7.62
CA MET A 137 -4.47 5.54 -6.52
C MET A 137 -3.11 5.94 -7.07
N SER A 138 -2.41 6.85 -6.42
CA SER A 138 -1.11 7.31 -6.87
C SER A 138 -0.09 7.36 -5.74
N SER A 139 1.13 7.78 -6.06
CA SER A 139 2.18 7.92 -5.06
C SER A 139 2.98 9.19 -5.29
N TYR A 140 3.32 9.86 -4.19
CA TYR A 140 4.18 11.02 -4.18
C TYR A 140 5.39 10.78 -3.27
N ASP A 141 6.55 10.59 -3.87
CA ASP A 141 7.79 10.42 -3.12
C ASP A 141 8.76 11.54 -3.51
N PRO A 142 9.00 12.51 -2.63
CA PRO A 142 9.82 13.68 -2.93
C PRO A 142 11.32 13.34 -3.07
N ALA A 143 11.69 12.08 -2.78
CA ALA A 143 13.05 11.60 -2.90
C ALA A 143 13.10 10.25 -3.64
N GLY A 144 13.73 10.24 -4.82
CA GLY A 144 14.03 9.00 -5.53
C GLY A 144 12.96 8.51 -6.51
N ARG A 145 11.87 9.26 -6.73
CA ARG A 145 10.85 8.95 -7.75
C ARG A 145 10.96 9.86 -8.97
N PHE A 146 10.99 11.16 -8.76
CA PHE A 146 10.84 12.15 -9.83
C PHE A 146 12.16 12.86 -10.16
N ASN A 147 12.40 13.06 -11.44
CA ASN A 147 13.24 14.15 -11.92
C ASN A 147 12.38 15.45 -12.06
N PRO A 148 12.98 16.63 -12.33
CA PRO A 148 12.21 17.88 -12.42
C PRO A 148 11.10 17.83 -13.48
N GLN A 149 11.32 17.19 -14.63
CA GLN A 149 10.34 17.11 -15.71
C GLN A 149 9.16 16.18 -15.33
N SER A 150 9.46 14.99 -14.81
CA SER A 150 8.41 14.04 -14.41
C SER A 150 7.60 14.56 -13.22
N LEU A 151 8.20 15.33 -12.31
CA LEU A 151 7.49 15.98 -11.22
C LEU A 151 6.49 17.03 -11.74
N GLU A 152 6.84 17.76 -12.77
CA GLU A 152 5.94 18.76 -13.34
C GLU A 152 4.75 18.10 -14.06
N ILE A 153 4.99 17.01 -14.81
CA ILE A 153 3.92 16.22 -15.43
C ILE A 153 3.00 15.64 -14.34
N PHE A 154 3.57 15.08 -13.28
CA PHE A 154 2.81 14.58 -12.14
C PHE A 154 1.87 15.66 -11.56
N LYS A 155 2.39 16.85 -11.26
CA LYS A 155 1.59 17.95 -10.69
C LYS A 155 0.43 18.34 -11.60
N GLN A 156 0.70 18.47 -12.91
CA GLN A 156 -0.34 18.80 -13.90
C GLN A 156 -1.43 17.73 -13.93
N ASN A 157 -1.05 16.46 -13.95
CA ASN A 157 -1.98 15.33 -13.99
C ASN A 157 -2.77 15.21 -12.68
N VAL A 158 -2.15 15.43 -11.52
CA VAL A 158 -2.86 15.47 -10.23
C VAL A 158 -3.97 16.51 -10.23
N VAL A 159 -3.70 17.71 -10.74
CA VAL A 159 -4.70 18.79 -10.79
C VAL A 159 -5.81 18.46 -11.80
N GLU A 160 -5.45 17.98 -12.98
CA GLU A 160 -6.42 17.71 -14.07
C GLU A 160 -7.32 16.50 -13.77
N PHE A 161 -6.79 15.46 -13.12
CA PHE A 161 -7.51 14.22 -12.81
C PHE A 161 -7.98 14.16 -11.35
N LYS A 162 -8.03 15.31 -10.67
CA LYS A 162 -8.35 15.41 -9.24
C LYS A 162 -9.58 14.59 -8.84
N ASP A 163 -10.64 14.64 -9.63
CA ASP A 163 -11.93 14.01 -9.31
C ASP A 163 -11.91 12.48 -9.45
N TYR A 164 -10.86 11.92 -10.04
CA TYR A 164 -10.66 10.47 -10.16
C TYR A 164 -9.66 9.91 -9.13
N ILE A 165 -8.90 10.79 -8.44
CA ILE A 165 -7.86 10.36 -7.50
C ILE A 165 -8.47 10.20 -6.11
N SER A 166 -8.44 9.00 -5.57
CA SER A 166 -8.90 8.69 -4.21
C SER A 166 -7.79 8.83 -3.18
N THR A 167 -6.60 8.30 -3.47
CA THR A 167 -5.52 8.16 -2.49
C THR A 167 -4.16 8.47 -3.11
N VAL A 168 -3.29 9.10 -2.31
CA VAL A 168 -1.88 9.31 -2.67
C VAL A 168 -0.98 8.70 -1.59
N ASN A 169 -0.18 7.70 -1.98
CA ASN A 169 0.75 7.03 -1.09
C ASN A 169 2.10 7.75 -1.04
N VAL A 170 2.77 7.67 0.10
CA VAL A 170 4.15 8.16 0.31
C VAL A 170 4.96 7.05 0.98
N VAL A 171 6.05 6.61 0.36
CA VAL A 171 6.91 5.58 0.94
C VAL A 171 7.88 6.19 1.95
N ILE A 172 7.88 5.67 3.17
CA ILE A 172 8.73 6.15 4.27
C ILE A 172 10.15 5.60 4.09
N THR A 173 10.96 6.30 3.31
CA THR A 173 12.39 6.06 3.22
C THR A 173 13.16 7.11 4.02
N LYS A 174 14.42 6.83 4.38
CA LYS A 174 15.28 7.83 5.04
C LYS A 174 15.37 9.16 4.26
N PRO A 175 15.63 9.16 2.92
CA PRO A 175 15.62 10.40 2.15
C PRO A 175 14.25 11.11 2.13
N THR A 176 13.14 10.37 2.15
CA THR A 176 11.79 10.95 2.25
C THR A 176 11.60 11.66 3.59
N ILE A 177 11.95 11.01 4.70
CA ILE A 177 11.94 11.62 6.04
C ILE A 177 12.73 12.93 6.05
N ASP A 178 13.95 12.91 5.54
CA ASP A 178 14.82 14.09 5.47
C ASP A 178 14.16 15.26 4.72
N LYS A 179 13.46 14.98 3.62
CA LYS A 179 12.74 16.00 2.85
C LYS A 179 11.57 16.61 3.62
N PHE A 180 10.79 15.77 4.29
CA PHE A 180 9.66 16.23 5.11
C PHE A 180 10.14 17.08 6.29
N LEU A 181 11.12 16.62 7.06
CA LEU A 181 11.65 17.35 8.21
C LEU A 181 12.29 18.70 7.82
N LYS A 182 12.89 18.79 6.63
CA LYS A 182 13.46 20.03 6.07
C LYS A 182 12.42 20.90 5.35
N ASN A 183 11.15 20.51 5.33
CA ASN A 183 10.08 21.18 4.56
C ASN A 183 10.40 21.35 3.06
N GLN A 184 11.06 20.36 2.47
CA GLN A 184 11.44 20.34 1.04
C GLN A 184 10.43 19.52 0.21
N ILE A 185 9.14 19.78 0.40
CA ILE A 185 8.00 19.06 -0.15
C ILE A 185 6.93 20.02 -0.73
N PRO A 186 7.29 20.89 -1.66
CA PRO A 186 6.49 22.09 -2.00
C PRO A 186 5.07 21.79 -2.51
N PHE A 187 4.78 20.58 -2.96
CA PHE A 187 3.47 20.20 -3.48
C PHE A 187 2.64 19.39 -2.48
N PHE A 188 3.22 18.99 -1.36
CA PHE A 188 2.57 18.08 -0.42
C PHE A 188 1.34 18.69 0.26
N ASP A 189 1.37 19.99 0.59
CA ASP A 189 0.23 20.66 1.21
C ASP A 189 -0.99 20.66 0.26
N TYR A 190 -0.78 20.77 -1.06
CA TYR A 190 -1.86 20.61 -2.03
C TYR A 190 -2.44 19.18 -1.98
N LEU A 191 -1.58 18.17 -1.97
CA LEU A 191 -2.01 16.77 -1.88
C LEU A 191 -2.79 16.51 -0.60
N TYR A 192 -2.28 16.95 0.53
CA TYR A 192 -2.90 16.79 1.85
C TYR A 192 -4.30 17.43 1.94
N ASN A 193 -4.49 18.57 1.30
CA ASN A 193 -5.77 19.29 1.33
C ASN A 193 -6.82 18.74 0.35
N ASN A 194 -6.44 17.88 -0.58
CA ASN A 194 -7.32 17.42 -1.65
C ASN A 194 -7.54 15.90 -1.70
N PHE A 195 -6.67 15.10 -1.08
CA PHE A 195 -6.70 13.64 -1.19
C PHE A 195 -6.48 12.96 0.16
N GLU A 196 -6.88 11.69 0.24
CA GLU A 196 -6.44 10.84 1.33
C GLU A 196 -4.95 10.49 1.14
N ILE A 197 -4.13 10.77 2.16
CA ILE A 197 -2.69 10.51 2.14
C ILE A 197 -2.38 9.29 3.00
N TYR A 198 -1.64 8.35 2.44
CA TYR A 198 -1.20 7.15 3.14
C TYR A 198 0.33 7.08 3.17
N PHE A 199 0.91 6.95 4.35
CA PHE A 199 2.34 6.72 4.53
C PHE A 199 2.63 5.25 4.72
N ASP A 200 3.27 4.64 3.71
CA ASP A 200 3.66 3.24 3.73
C ASP A 200 5.08 3.05 4.26
N GLN A 201 5.26 2.06 5.11
CA GLN A 201 6.60 1.70 5.55
C GLN A 201 7.37 1.03 4.41
N TYR A 202 8.60 1.51 4.19
CA TYR A 202 9.50 0.89 3.22
C TYR A 202 9.87 -0.53 3.66
N GLY A 203 9.57 -1.50 2.81
CA GLY A 203 10.04 -2.87 2.93
C GLY A 203 11.36 -3.01 2.16
N PRO A 204 12.52 -3.10 2.81
CA PRO A 204 13.78 -3.17 2.11
C PRO A 204 13.93 -4.53 1.42
N GLU A 205 14.06 -4.49 0.12
CA GLU A 205 14.54 -5.62 -0.67
C GLU A 205 16.01 -5.41 -1.01
N LYS A 206 16.71 -6.52 -1.24
CA LYS A 206 18.08 -6.56 -1.76
C LYS A 206 18.91 -5.32 -1.35
N ASN A 207 19.99 -5.24 -1.00
CA ASN A 207 21.05 -4.23 -0.79
C ASN A 207 20.69 -2.71 -0.69
N GLN A 208 19.43 -2.30 -0.66
CA GLN A 208 19.00 -0.90 -0.56
C GLN A 208 18.93 -0.40 0.91
N LYS A 209 19.82 -0.89 1.75
CA LYS A 209 19.89 -0.49 3.17
C LYS A 209 20.00 1.02 3.40
N PHE A 210 20.54 1.77 2.41
CA PHE A 210 20.65 3.23 2.49
C PHE A 210 19.28 3.94 2.46
N LEU A 211 18.22 3.28 1.99
CA LEU A 211 16.86 3.81 2.02
C LEU A 211 16.16 3.54 3.36
N MET A 212 16.70 2.65 4.18
CA MET A 212 16.09 2.32 5.46
C MET A 212 16.29 3.44 6.47
N ALA A 213 15.21 3.89 7.05
CA ALA A 213 15.25 4.70 8.25
C ALA A 213 15.39 3.81 9.49
N THR A 214 16.06 4.31 10.51
CA THR A 214 16.09 3.69 11.85
C THR A 214 14.72 3.85 12.51
N ASP A 215 14.43 3.04 13.52
CA ASP A 215 13.18 3.16 14.28
C ASP A 215 13.06 4.51 14.98
N VAL A 216 14.17 5.09 15.42
CA VAL A 216 14.20 6.45 15.98
C VAL A 216 13.80 7.48 14.93
N GLU A 217 14.34 7.38 13.71
CA GLU A 217 13.97 8.29 12.62
C GLU A 217 12.49 8.13 12.21
N VAL A 218 11.98 6.91 12.15
CA VAL A 218 10.56 6.65 11.86
C VAL A 218 9.68 7.20 12.99
N ARG A 219 10.01 6.94 14.25
CA ARG A 219 9.31 7.47 15.42
C ARG A 219 9.21 8.99 15.39
N ASP A 220 10.34 9.66 15.22
CA ASP A 220 10.41 11.12 15.24
C ASP A 220 9.66 11.73 14.05
N PHE A 221 9.73 11.06 12.90
CA PHE A 221 8.95 11.42 11.74
C PHE A 221 7.44 11.26 11.97
N MET A 222 6.99 10.15 12.59
CA MET A 222 5.57 9.96 12.92
C MET A 222 5.08 11.01 13.90
N LYS A 223 5.87 11.38 14.92
CA LYS A 223 5.55 12.49 15.83
C LYS A 223 5.43 13.81 15.08
N HIS A 224 6.30 14.07 14.10
CA HIS A 224 6.21 15.23 13.22
C HIS A 224 4.93 15.23 12.37
N LEU A 225 4.51 14.08 11.83
CA LEU A 225 3.23 13.96 11.12
C LEU A 225 2.03 14.22 12.04
N VAL A 226 2.05 13.69 13.26
CA VAL A 226 1.02 13.98 14.30
C VAL A 226 0.88 15.47 14.54
N ASP A 227 1.97 16.20 14.54
CA ASP A 227 1.97 17.64 14.80
C ASP A 227 1.48 18.47 13.62
N ARG A 228 1.85 18.08 12.41
CA ARG A 228 1.68 18.92 11.23
C ARG A 228 0.57 18.46 10.31
N TRP A 229 0.38 17.15 10.17
CA TRP A 229 -0.60 16.55 9.26
C TRP A 229 -1.35 15.38 9.92
N PRO A 230 -2.13 15.64 10.99
CA PRO A 230 -2.76 14.59 11.80
C PRO A 230 -3.78 13.72 11.05
N ASN A 231 -4.27 14.18 9.89
CA ASN A 231 -5.26 13.45 9.10
C ASN A 231 -4.66 12.45 8.09
N VAL A 232 -3.33 12.33 8.01
CA VAL A 232 -2.71 11.31 7.15
C VAL A 232 -2.81 9.91 7.76
N MET A 233 -2.93 8.88 6.93
CA MET A 233 -2.85 7.49 7.37
C MET A 233 -1.37 7.07 7.51
N PRO A 234 -0.99 6.29 8.49
CA PRO A 234 -1.82 5.71 9.56
C PRO A 234 -1.98 6.62 10.80
N VAL A 235 -1.48 7.87 10.78
CA VAL A 235 -1.51 8.78 11.95
C VAL A 235 -2.95 9.00 12.43
N ARG A 236 -3.89 9.24 11.52
CA ARG A 236 -5.32 9.39 11.83
C ARG A 236 -5.85 8.20 12.65
N ASP A 237 -5.42 6.99 12.30
CA ASP A 237 -5.85 5.77 13.01
C ASP A 237 -5.25 5.68 14.41
N TYR A 238 -4.06 6.24 14.63
CA TYR A 238 -3.44 6.26 15.97
C TYR A 238 -4.23 7.08 16.98
N PHE A 239 -4.97 8.11 16.54
CA PHE A 239 -5.89 8.86 17.37
C PHE A 239 -7.17 8.07 17.69
N SER A 240 -7.51 7.06 16.93
CA SER A 240 -8.65 6.20 17.20
C SER A 240 -8.39 5.34 18.43
N LYS A 241 -9.36 5.31 19.34
CA LYS A 241 -9.35 4.37 20.48
C LYS A 241 -9.86 2.99 20.08
N THR A 242 -10.28 2.82 18.83
CA THR A 242 -10.70 1.53 18.27
C THR A 242 -9.49 0.76 17.76
N LYS A 243 -9.56 -0.58 17.77
CA LYS A 243 -8.50 -1.42 17.25
C LYS A 243 -8.15 -1.02 15.83
N SER A 244 -6.91 -0.63 15.63
CA SER A 244 -6.29 -0.55 14.32
C SER A 244 -6.09 -1.96 13.77
N GLN A 245 -6.27 -2.12 12.46
CA GLN A 245 -6.30 -3.43 11.84
C GLN A 245 -4.94 -3.76 11.23
N MET A 246 -4.56 -5.03 11.36
CA MET A 246 -3.44 -5.56 10.60
C MET A 246 -3.89 -5.88 9.18
N THR A 247 -3.74 -4.93 8.27
CA THR A 247 -4.13 -5.08 6.86
C THR A 247 -3.40 -6.24 6.18
N CYS A 248 -2.12 -6.46 6.51
CA CYS A 248 -1.27 -7.48 5.88
C CYS A 248 -1.81 -8.92 5.87
N MET A 249 -2.68 -9.27 6.81
CA MET A 249 -3.20 -10.64 6.89
C MET A 249 -4.44 -10.86 6.01
N ASP A 250 -5.04 -9.78 5.51
CA ASP A 250 -6.25 -9.78 4.69
C ASP A 250 -5.99 -9.34 3.25
N THR A 251 -4.78 -8.87 2.96
CA THR A 251 -4.33 -8.52 1.63
C THR A 251 -3.80 -9.75 0.91
N HIS A 252 -4.29 -10.01 -0.29
CA HIS A 252 -3.81 -11.05 -1.19
C HIS A 252 -3.30 -10.43 -2.47
N THR A 253 -2.18 -10.96 -2.98
CA THR A 253 -1.55 -10.47 -4.21
C THR A 253 -1.64 -11.53 -5.30
N VAL A 254 -2.04 -11.11 -6.51
CA VAL A 254 -1.94 -11.86 -7.76
C VAL A 254 -0.79 -11.29 -8.56
N MET A 255 0.20 -12.12 -8.88
CA MET A 255 1.44 -11.73 -9.58
C MET A 255 1.27 -11.76 -11.11
N PRO A 256 2.17 -11.13 -11.91
CA PRO A 256 2.17 -11.22 -13.36
C PRO A 256 2.15 -12.66 -13.88
N THR A 257 2.84 -13.56 -13.22
CA THR A 257 2.88 -15.01 -13.52
C THR A 257 1.56 -15.75 -13.28
N GLY A 258 0.56 -15.10 -12.67
CA GLY A 258 -0.67 -15.73 -12.21
C GLY A 258 -0.55 -16.48 -10.88
N LYS A 259 0.62 -16.53 -10.26
CA LYS A 259 0.74 -16.98 -8.87
C LYS A 259 0.00 -16.01 -7.96
N TRP A 260 -0.55 -16.52 -6.87
CA TRP A 260 -1.21 -15.67 -5.89
C TRP A 260 -0.94 -16.17 -4.46
N GLY A 261 -0.99 -15.28 -3.51
CA GLY A 261 -0.69 -15.57 -2.11
C GLY A 261 -0.99 -14.38 -1.21
N GLY A 262 -0.31 -14.29 -0.09
CA GLY A 262 -0.41 -13.17 0.85
C GLY A 262 0.31 -11.91 0.36
N CYS A 263 1.18 -11.36 1.18
CA CYS A 263 1.92 -10.14 0.84
C CYS A 263 2.88 -10.35 -0.34
N GLY A 264 2.71 -9.58 -1.42
CA GLY A 264 3.53 -9.67 -2.64
C GLY A 264 5.02 -9.38 -2.41
N GLN A 265 5.36 -8.63 -1.36
CA GLN A 265 6.76 -8.35 -1.03
C GLN A 265 7.53 -9.60 -0.60
N PHE A 266 6.88 -10.63 -0.06
CA PHE A 266 7.53 -11.88 0.30
C PHE A 266 7.86 -12.77 -0.90
N GLU A 267 7.14 -12.63 -2.00
CA GLU A 267 7.44 -13.41 -3.22
C GLU A 267 8.73 -12.95 -3.89
N HIS A 268 9.05 -11.66 -3.85
CA HIS A 268 10.30 -11.11 -4.36
C HIS A 268 11.55 -11.56 -3.58
N LEU A 269 11.36 -12.08 -2.37
CA LEU A 269 12.47 -12.58 -1.54
C LEU A 269 12.83 -14.05 -1.82
N ASP A 270 12.26 -14.69 -2.83
CA ASP A 270 12.38 -16.13 -3.12
C ASP A 270 12.06 -17.03 -1.90
N LYS A 271 11.38 -16.47 -0.90
CA LYS A 271 11.00 -17.16 0.33
C LYS A 271 9.57 -16.84 0.68
N VAL A 272 8.69 -17.78 0.47
CA VAL A 272 7.34 -17.72 1.06
C VAL A 272 7.51 -17.95 2.57
N ILE A 273 7.72 -16.88 3.32
CA ILE A 273 7.66 -16.95 4.78
C ILE A 273 6.17 -16.85 5.14
N PRO A 274 5.58 -17.85 5.77
CA PRO A 274 4.20 -17.75 6.23
C PRO A 274 4.07 -16.53 7.14
N ILE A 275 3.16 -15.61 6.82
CA ILE A 275 2.92 -14.39 7.61
C ILE A 275 2.74 -14.74 9.10
N LYS A 276 2.13 -15.89 9.39
CA LYS A 276 1.97 -16.42 10.75
C LYS A 276 3.32 -16.62 11.48
N LEU A 277 4.36 -17.14 10.81
CA LEU A 277 5.68 -17.31 11.40
C LEU A 277 6.39 -15.98 11.66
N VAL A 278 6.25 -15.02 10.75
CA VAL A 278 6.79 -13.66 10.93
C VAL A 278 6.09 -12.98 12.09
N THR A 279 4.79 -13.15 12.24
CA THR A 279 3.98 -12.55 13.34
C THR A 279 4.38 -13.12 14.70
N GLU A 280 4.50 -14.46 14.83
CA GLU A 280 4.81 -15.11 16.09
C GLU A 280 6.24 -14.86 16.56
N GLN A 281 7.21 -14.83 15.64
CA GLN A 281 8.63 -14.70 15.99
C GLN A 281 9.10 -13.24 16.11
N SER A 282 8.60 -12.34 15.25
CA SER A 282 9.17 -10.98 15.16
C SER A 282 8.59 -10.00 16.17
N TRP A 283 7.31 -10.14 16.50
CA TRP A 283 6.59 -9.13 17.29
C TRP A 283 6.38 -9.49 18.73
N LEU A 284 5.96 -10.70 18.99
CA LEU A 284 5.57 -11.10 20.34
C LEU A 284 6.78 -11.32 21.23
N ASP A 285 7.88 -11.83 20.66
CA ASP A 285 9.10 -12.12 21.41
C ASP A 285 10.03 -10.90 21.56
N GLY A 286 9.99 -9.96 20.60
CA GLY A 286 10.91 -8.82 20.56
C GLY A 286 10.47 -7.61 21.37
N TYR A 287 9.17 -7.30 21.40
CA TYR A 287 8.64 -6.06 22.00
C TYR A 287 7.70 -6.25 23.17
N ASN A 288 7.51 -7.47 23.65
CA ASN A 288 6.55 -7.75 24.72
C ASN A 288 5.14 -7.16 24.43
N CYS A 289 4.69 -7.30 23.18
CA CYS A 289 3.45 -6.68 22.71
C CYS A 289 2.23 -7.05 23.54
N LEU A 290 2.18 -8.27 24.08
CA LEU A 290 1.04 -8.74 24.88
C LEU A 290 0.87 -8.00 26.21
N GLU A 291 1.95 -7.44 26.74
CA GLU A 291 1.93 -6.64 27.97
C GLU A 291 1.83 -5.13 27.67
N CYS A 292 1.83 -4.74 26.38
CA CYS A 292 1.76 -3.35 25.98
C CYS A 292 0.34 -2.79 26.17
N GLU A 293 0.22 -1.66 26.84
CA GLU A 293 -1.04 -0.95 27.07
C GLU A 293 -1.76 -0.56 25.77
N HIS A 294 -1.02 -0.35 24.68
CA HIS A 294 -1.56 -0.02 23.35
C HIS A 294 -1.87 -1.25 22.48
N PHE A 295 -1.61 -2.48 22.95
CA PHE A 295 -1.79 -3.69 22.14
C PHE A 295 -3.19 -3.80 21.52
N ASN A 296 -4.21 -3.37 22.23
CA ASN A 296 -5.60 -3.45 21.78
C ASN A 296 -5.97 -2.44 20.70
N ARG A 297 -5.17 -1.42 20.43
CA ARG A 297 -5.39 -0.41 19.40
C ARG A 297 -4.26 -0.34 18.36
N CYS A 298 -3.16 -1.03 18.59
CA CYS A 298 -1.97 -0.99 17.74
C CYS A 298 -2.15 -1.85 16.50
N SER A 299 -1.80 -1.30 15.31
CA SER A 299 -1.79 -2.02 14.03
C SER A 299 -0.59 -2.94 13.84
N LEU A 300 0.35 -2.92 14.77
CA LEU A 300 1.62 -3.65 14.74
C LEU A 300 2.59 -3.25 13.60
N GLY A 301 2.22 -2.38 12.67
CA GLY A 301 3.07 -1.93 11.56
C GLY A 301 3.38 -3.00 10.50
N CYS A 302 4.32 -2.73 9.63
CA CYS A 302 4.72 -3.66 8.58
C CYS A 302 5.68 -4.74 9.08
N PHE A 303 5.29 -5.99 9.01
CA PHE A 303 6.10 -7.13 9.46
C PHE A 303 7.39 -7.28 8.66
N MET A 304 7.35 -7.04 7.35
CA MET A 304 8.51 -7.09 6.48
C MET A 304 9.59 -6.11 6.92
N SER A 305 9.20 -4.88 7.14
CA SER A 305 10.09 -3.82 7.61
C SER A 305 10.78 -4.19 8.93
N ASN A 306 10.05 -4.83 9.83
CA ASN A 306 10.56 -5.23 11.13
C ASN A 306 11.46 -6.47 11.07
N HIS A 307 11.13 -7.45 10.21
CA HIS A 307 11.96 -8.65 10.04
C HIS A 307 13.39 -8.30 9.56
N VAL A 308 13.50 -7.31 8.67
CA VAL A 308 14.81 -6.90 8.12
C VAL A 308 15.63 -6.03 9.09
N ARG A 309 14.97 -5.32 10.01
CA ARG A 309 15.63 -4.42 10.96
C ARG A 309 16.32 -5.11 12.14
N ASP A 310 16.34 -6.43 12.21
CA ASP A 310 16.86 -7.20 13.36
C ASP A 310 16.35 -6.68 14.71
N MET A 311 15.06 -6.81 14.90
CA MET A 311 14.32 -6.28 16.06
C MET A 311 14.76 -6.83 17.41
N ARG A 312 15.57 -7.90 17.45
CA ARG A 312 16.06 -8.51 18.69
C ARG A 312 16.99 -7.59 19.49
N THR A 313 17.52 -6.55 18.85
CA THR A 313 18.45 -5.61 19.50
C THR A 313 17.78 -4.35 20.05
N GLN A 314 16.48 -4.12 19.76
CA GLN A 314 15.79 -2.91 20.17
C GLN A 314 14.94 -3.15 21.43
N LYS A 315 15.22 -2.37 22.47
CA LYS A 315 14.52 -2.45 23.75
C LYS A 315 13.18 -1.72 23.77
N GLU A 316 12.92 -0.83 22.82
CA GLU A 316 11.77 0.07 22.82
C GLU A 316 11.05 0.04 21.49
N CYS A 317 9.73 -0.17 21.52
CA CYS A 317 8.89 -0.15 20.33
C CYS A 317 8.61 1.30 19.92
N TRP A 318 9.03 1.70 18.73
CA TRP A 318 8.82 3.04 18.20
C TRP A 318 7.33 3.41 18.11
N LEU A 319 6.44 2.44 17.81
CA LEU A 319 4.99 2.64 17.77
C LEU A 319 4.44 2.97 19.16
N LYS A 320 4.89 2.29 20.23
CA LYS A 320 4.49 2.60 21.60
C LYS A 320 4.77 4.06 21.91
N GLU A 321 5.96 4.54 21.61
CA GLU A 321 6.32 5.94 21.89
C GLU A 321 5.49 6.95 21.08
N VAL A 322 5.02 6.59 19.87
CA VAL A 322 4.10 7.44 19.09
C VAL A 322 2.72 7.48 19.74
N TYR A 323 2.21 6.34 20.21
CA TYR A 323 0.93 6.30 20.95
C TYR A 323 1.00 7.08 22.26
N ASP A 324 2.08 6.92 23.05
CA ASP A 324 2.32 7.69 24.28
C ASP A 324 2.34 9.21 23.99
N TYR A 325 2.97 9.61 22.89
CA TYR A 325 3.01 11.01 22.46
C TYR A 325 1.62 11.57 22.13
N ILE A 326 0.79 10.81 21.44
CA ILE A 326 -0.58 11.20 21.11
C ILE A 326 -1.45 11.30 22.36
N ASP A 327 -1.35 10.33 23.27
CA ASP A 327 -2.14 10.31 24.50
C ASP A 327 -1.81 11.50 25.40
N ASN A 328 -0.54 11.86 25.51
CA ASN A 328 -0.11 13.04 26.26
C ASN A 328 -0.63 14.36 25.66
N LYS A 329 -0.81 14.42 24.32
CA LYS A 329 -1.39 15.61 23.65
C LYS A 329 -2.90 15.73 23.82
N THR A 330 -3.60 14.61 23.86
CA THR A 330 -5.07 14.60 23.99
C THR A 330 -5.56 14.83 25.41
N THR A 331 -4.66 14.77 26.39
CA THR A 331 -4.94 15.03 27.81
C THR A 331 -4.63 16.46 28.23
N GLN A 332 -4.01 17.26 27.40
CA GLN A 332 -3.78 18.71 27.58
C GLN A 332 -4.86 19.52 26.84
#